data_deafb0b7d8e52abe0c7f3edb7597e905
#
_entry.id   deafb0b7d8e52abe0c7f3edb7597e905
#
_cell.length_a   1.000
_cell.length_b   1.000
_cell.length_c   1.000
_cell.angle_alpha   90.00
_cell.angle_beta   90.00
_cell.angle_gamma   90.00
#
_symmetry.space_group_name_H-M   'P 1'
#
loop_
_entity.id
_entity.type
_entity.pdbx_description
1 polymer ?
#
loop_
_entity_poly.entity_id
_entity_poly.type
_entity_poly.pdbx_seq_one_letter_code
_entity_poly.pdbx_strand_id
1 'polypeptide(L)'
;MKTRLTTALAVGAIGLTLTACGGDPTEGEKSATDTITVGSAAFPEAEIIAEIYAQALEAEDIKVERKLNIGAREAYIPALENGEIDLLPEYTGNLLLYVDKNATATATDEVVAALGEALPDGLEILETSEAEDKDSLNVTPEFSKSEGVKSIADLKKVDGLKLGANPEFKERPYGVPGMEKVYGITDVKFTAISDSGGPATLKALLDGKVDVANIYSTTPSILANKLVTLEDPENMIAAQNVVPLINSDKASDEVKDVLNGISAELTTEDLLDLNSKNQGDDKVAPAELAKQWLTDKGLV
;
A
#
# COMPACT_ATOMS: atom_id res chain seq x y z
N MET A 1 35.77 18.34 -73.73
CA MET A 1 37.16 17.81 -73.73
C MET A 1 37.23 16.80 -72.64
N LYS A 2 37.04 15.49 -72.91
CA LYS A 2 38.15 14.52 -73.12
C LYS A 2 39.13 14.65 -71.93
N THR A 3 39.25 13.66 -71.00
CA THR A 3 40.02 12.46 -71.26
C THR A 3 39.76 11.40 -70.21
N ARG A 4 39.67 10.15 -70.64
CA ARG A 4 39.62 8.86 -69.91
C ARG A 4 41.05 8.55 -69.35
N LEU A 5 41.10 7.64 -68.34
CA LEU A 5 41.95 6.42 -68.28
C LEU A 5 41.79 5.80 -66.90
N THR A 6 41.18 4.66 -66.81
CA THR A 6 41.58 3.21 -66.86
C THR A 6 42.49 2.73 -65.72
N THR A 7 41.94 1.84 -64.95
CA THR A 7 42.38 0.48 -64.53
C THR A 7 43.61 0.30 -63.66
N ALA A 8 43.40 -0.35 -62.48
CA ALA A 8 44.20 -1.54 -62.14
C ALA A 8 43.53 -2.32 -60.97
N LEU A 9 43.23 -3.60 -61.26
CA LEU A 9 42.92 -4.61 -60.22
C LEU A 9 44.19 -4.94 -59.44
N ALA A 10 44.04 -5.16 -58.13
CA ALA A 10 44.95 -5.98 -57.33
C ALA A 10 44.12 -6.86 -56.39
N VAL A 11 44.09 -8.15 -56.70
CA VAL A 11 43.57 -9.23 -55.85
C VAL A 11 44.60 -9.50 -54.76
N GLY A 12 44.19 -9.47 -53.53
CA GLY A 12 44.98 -9.89 -52.37
C GLY A 12 44.12 -10.66 -51.39
N ALA A 13 44.12 -11.96 -51.52
CA ALA A 13 43.51 -12.88 -50.55
C ALA A 13 44.47 -13.05 -49.38
N ILE A 14 43.97 -12.78 -48.15
CA ILE A 14 44.64 -13.23 -46.92
C ILE A 14 43.59 -13.48 -45.85
N GLY A 15 43.48 -14.76 -45.49
CA GLY A 15 43.42 -15.31 -44.13
C GLY A 15 42.21 -14.97 -43.23
N LEU A 16 41.23 -15.89 -43.22
CA LEU A 16 40.35 -16.05 -42.07
C LEU A 16 41.19 -16.49 -40.86
N THR A 17 41.19 -15.68 -39.82
CA THR A 17 41.44 -16.16 -38.45
C THR A 17 40.12 -16.02 -37.68
N LEU A 18 39.40 -17.13 -37.56
CA LEU A 18 38.35 -17.28 -36.58
C LEU A 18 39.00 -17.32 -35.17
N THR A 19 38.92 -16.21 -34.43
CA THR A 19 39.03 -16.23 -32.98
C THR A 19 37.63 -16.48 -32.43
N ALA A 20 37.34 -17.73 -32.11
CA ALA A 20 36.23 -18.11 -31.26
C ALA A 20 36.53 -17.60 -29.85
N CYS A 21 35.98 -16.46 -29.46
CA CYS A 21 35.73 -16.17 -28.04
C CYS A 21 34.53 -17.02 -27.64
N GLY A 22 34.79 -18.10 -26.92
CA GLY A 22 33.78 -18.84 -26.19
C GLY A 22 33.29 -17.97 -25.04
N GLY A 23 32.16 -17.30 -25.24
CA GLY A 23 31.29 -16.83 -24.15
C GLY A 23 30.47 -18.01 -23.72
N ASP A 24 30.43 -18.24 -22.42
CA ASP A 24 29.60 -19.28 -21.80
C ASP A 24 28.11 -18.95 -22.10
N PRO A 25 27.32 -19.86 -22.70
CA PRO A 25 25.93 -19.57 -23.02
C PRO A 25 24.97 -19.64 -21.82
N THR A 26 25.49 -19.62 -20.59
CA THR A 26 24.71 -19.69 -19.36
C THR A 26 24.59 -18.34 -18.61
N GLU A 27 25.23 -17.26 -19.06
CA GLU A 27 24.82 -15.92 -18.63
C GLU A 27 23.71 -15.45 -19.59
N GLY A 28 22.47 -15.86 -19.32
CA GLY A 28 21.30 -15.24 -19.93
C GLY A 28 21.33 -13.76 -19.63
N GLU A 29 21.37 -12.92 -20.68
CA GLU A 29 21.08 -11.50 -20.52
C GLU A 29 19.74 -11.39 -19.81
N LYS A 30 19.75 -10.94 -18.53
CA LYS A 30 18.52 -10.58 -17.83
C LYS A 30 17.84 -9.53 -18.73
N SER A 31 16.69 -9.91 -19.27
CA SER A 31 15.89 -9.08 -20.18
C SER A 31 15.44 -7.82 -19.43
N ALA A 32 15.17 -6.72 -20.15
CA ALA A 32 14.58 -5.51 -19.58
C ALA A 32 13.19 -5.75 -18.92
N THR A 33 12.66 -6.97 -19.00
CA THR A 33 11.43 -7.46 -18.33
C THR A 33 11.66 -7.83 -16.86
N ASP A 34 12.91 -7.88 -16.37
CA ASP A 34 13.26 -8.34 -15.03
C ASP A 34 13.24 -7.22 -13.97
N THR A 35 12.88 -6.00 -14.32
CA THR A 35 12.72 -4.91 -13.35
C THR A 35 11.33 -4.97 -12.74
N ILE A 36 11.25 -4.82 -11.42
CA ILE A 36 9.98 -4.71 -10.67
C ILE A 36 9.77 -3.25 -10.30
N THR A 37 8.66 -2.67 -10.75
CA THR A 37 8.26 -1.32 -10.36
C THR A 37 7.40 -1.39 -9.11
N VAL A 38 7.95 -0.98 -7.97
CA VAL A 38 7.24 -0.93 -6.69
C VAL A 38 6.49 0.40 -6.55
N GLY A 39 5.18 0.31 -6.34
CA GLY A 39 4.31 1.44 -6.09
C GLY A 39 3.94 1.62 -4.62
N SER A 40 3.34 2.76 -4.27
CA SER A 40 2.67 2.94 -2.99
C SER A 40 1.43 3.83 -3.09
N ALA A 41 0.50 3.65 -2.17
CA ALA A 41 -0.54 4.62 -1.89
C ALA A 41 0.07 5.93 -1.33
N ALA A 42 -0.70 7.03 -1.35
CA ALA A 42 -0.22 8.36 -0.94
C ALA A 42 -0.41 8.58 0.57
N PHE A 43 0.21 7.75 1.40
CA PHE A 43 0.33 7.96 2.84
C PHE A 43 1.61 7.31 3.39
N PRO A 44 2.12 7.81 4.54
CA PRO A 44 3.48 7.49 5.01
C PRO A 44 3.76 6.01 5.22
N GLU A 45 2.85 5.26 5.83
CA GLU A 45 3.03 3.84 6.11
C GLU A 45 3.16 3.01 4.83
N ALA A 46 2.30 3.27 3.83
CA ALA A 46 2.39 2.57 2.55
C ALA A 46 3.71 2.84 1.83
N GLU A 47 4.27 4.05 1.97
CA GLU A 47 5.59 4.37 1.44
C GLU A 47 6.70 3.62 2.17
N ILE A 48 6.62 3.50 3.51
CA ILE A 48 7.59 2.73 4.31
C ILE A 48 7.58 1.26 3.90
N ILE A 49 6.38 0.63 3.81
CA ILE A 49 6.27 -0.79 3.45
C ILE A 49 6.74 -1.01 2.00
N ALA A 50 6.42 -0.10 1.08
CA ALA A 50 6.92 -0.18 -0.31
C ALA A 50 8.45 -0.09 -0.37
N GLU A 51 9.08 0.74 0.47
CA GLU A 51 10.53 0.79 0.59
C GLU A 51 11.11 -0.49 1.21
N ILE A 52 10.42 -1.12 2.16
CA ILE A 52 10.81 -2.43 2.70
C ILE A 52 10.82 -3.48 1.57
N TYR A 53 9.75 -3.57 0.77
CA TYR A 53 9.68 -4.48 -0.36
C TYR A 53 10.80 -4.21 -1.38
N ALA A 54 10.97 -2.93 -1.76
CA ALA A 54 11.96 -2.53 -2.73
C ALA A 54 13.39 -2.90 -2.31
N GLN A 55 13.77 -2.58 -1.07
CA GLN A 55 15.14 -2.81 -0.58
C GLN A 55 15.42 -4.30 -0.33
N ALA A 56 14.42 -5.09 0.09
CA ALA A 56 14.59 -6.52 0.24
C ALA A 56 14.81 -7.21 -1.12
N LEU A 57 14.05 -6.81 -2.15
CA LEU A 57 14.26 -7.32 -3.51
C LEU A 57 15.62 -6.90 -4.06
N GLU A 58 16.06 -5.66 -3.82
CA GLU A 58 17.38 -5.18 -4.22
C GLU A 58 18.53 -5.93 -3.53
N ALA A 59 18.32 -6.41 -2.30
CA ALA A 59 19.30 -7.21 -1.57
C ALA A 59 19.54 -8.60 -2.20
N GLU A 60 18.54 -9.12 -2.94
CA GLU A 60 18.62 -10.34 -3.74
C GLU A 60 18.98 -10.07 -5.23
N ASP A 61 19.66 -8.96 -5.51
CA ASP A 61 20.09 -8.56 -6.86
C ASP A 61 18.94 -8.39 -7.88
N ILE A 62 17.67 -8.25 -7.44
CA ILE A 62 16.53 -7.95 -8.28
C ILE A 62 16.49 -6.45 -8.56
N LYS A 63 16.34 -6.07 -9.83
CA LYS A 63 16.26 -4.66 -10.21
C LYS A 63 14.91 -4.08 -9.83
N VAL A 64 14.92 -2.96 -9.13
CA VAL A 64 13.70 -2.28 -8.67
C VAL A 64 13.65 -0.83 -9.15
N GLU A 65 12.48 -0.41 -9.62
CA GLU A 65 12.12 0.99 -9.79
C GLU A 65 11.02 1.36 -8.78
N ARG A 66 10.94 2.63 -8.41
CA ARG A 66 9.99 3.13 -7.42
C ARG A 66 9.04 4.15 -8.04
N LYS A 67 7.74 3.95 -7.85
CA LYS A 67 6.67 4.91 -8.15
C LYS A 67 5.82 5.11 -6.90
N LEU A 68 6.31 5.87 -5.94
CA LEU A 68 5.68 6.05 -4.64
C LEU A 68 4.66 7.19 -4.65
N ASN A 69 3.76 7.21 -3.66
CA ASN A 69 2.76 8.27 -3.46
C ASN A 69 1.83 8.50 -4.66
N ILE A 70 1.36 7.43 -5.31
CA ILE A 70 0.53 7.50 -6.53
C ILE A 70 -0.84 8.13 -6.26
N GLY A 71 -1.42 7.85 -5.09
CA GLY A 71 -2.76 8.31 -4.73
C GLY A 71 -3.57 7.26 -3.98
N ALA A 72 -4.89 7.31 -4.15
CA ALA A 72 -5.81 6.30 -3.62
C ALA A 72 -5.94 5.10 -4.58
N ARG A 73 -6.69 4.04 -4.15
CA ARG A 73 -6.90 2.79 -4.92
C ARG A 73 -7.39 3.04 -6.35
N GLU A 74 -8.21 4.02 -6.51
CA GLU A 74 -8.77 4.45 -7.80
C GLU A 74 -7.69 4.91 -8.81
N ALA A 75 -6.51 5.27 -8.32
CA ALA A 75 -5.36 5.63 -9.15
C ALA A 75 -4.36 4.47 -9.33
N TYR A 76 -3.97 3.79 -8.25
CA TYR A 76 -2.90 2.81 -8.34
C TYR A 76 -3.35 1.41 -8.77
N ILE A 77 -4.59 0.96 -8.52
CA ILE A 77 -5.06 -0.34 -9.04
C ILE A 77 -5.07 -0.37 -10.57
N PRO A 78 -5.63 0.66 -11.27
CA PRO A 78 -5.49 0.70 -12.73
C PRO A 78 -4.03 0.76 -13.22
N ALA A 79 -3.13 1.43 -12.49
CA ALA A 79 -1.71 1.45 -12.84
C ALA A 79 -1.05 0.06 -12.74
N LEU A 80 -1.45 -0.74 -11.74
CA LEU A 80 -1.02 -2.14 -11.59
C LEU A 80 -1.58 -3.03 -12.71
N GLU A 81 -2.88 -2.93 -12.99
CA GLU A 81 -3.54 -3.69 -14.08
C GLU A 81 -2.93 -3.39 -15.46
N ASN A 82 -2.48 -2.14 -15.67
CA ASN A 82 -1.86 -1.71 -16.93
C ASN A 82 -0.34 -1.97 -16.98
N GLY A 83 0.29 -2.51 -15.91
CA GLY A 83 1.72 -2.76 -15.83
C GLY A 83 2.58 -1.49 -15.73
N GLU A 84 2.00 -0.37 -15.27
CA GLU A 84 2.76 0.84 -14.96
C GLU A 84 3.50 0.74 -13.63
N ILE A 85 3.00 -0.10 -12.73
CA ILE A 85 3.64 -0.63 -11.53
C ILE A 85 3.42 -2.14 -11.51
N ASP A 86 4.26 -2.88 -10.78
CA ASP A 86 4.22 -4.34 -10.72
C ASP A 86 3.85 -4.87 -9.34
N LEU A 87 4.15 -4.13 -8.29
CA LEU A 87 4.02 -4.52 -6.88
C LEU A 87 3.66 -3.31 -6.02
N LEU A 88 2.80 -3.51 -5.02
CA LEU A 88 2.59 -2.52 -3.95
C LEU A 88 2.06 -3.20 -2.69
N PRO A 89 2.26 -2.60 -1.49
CA PRO A 89 1.59 -3.02 -0.28
C PRO A 89 0.11 -2.63 -0.32
N GLU A 90 -0.75 -3.55 0.09
CA GLU A 90 -2.20 -3.38 0.20
C GLU A 90 -2.74 -3.87 1.54
N TYR A 91 -4.02 -3.59 1.80
CA TYR A 91 -4.75 -3.98 3.01
C TYR A 91 -5.96 -4.81 2.62
N THR A 92 -6.02 -6.03 3.11
CA THR A 92 -6.85 -7.11 2.61
C THR A 92 -8.34 -6.76 2.50
N GLY A 93 -8.98 -6.29 3.55
CA GLY A 93 -10.42 -6.03 3.56
C GLY A 93 -10.83 -4.85 2.69
N ASN A 94 -10.04 -3.78 2.67
CA ASN A 94 -10.32 -2.62 1.84
C ASN A 94 -10.08 -2.92 0.35
N LEU A 95 -9.09 -3.75 0.03
CA LEU A 95 -8.88 -4.24 -1.33
C LEU A 95 -10.04 -5.14 -1.76
N LEU A 96 -10.47 -6.07 -0.90
CA LEU A 96 -11.63 -6.92 -1.20
C LEU A 96 -12.87 -6.09 -1.53
N LEU A 97 -13.21 -5.09 -0.71
CA LEU A 97 -14.36 -4.22 -0.94
C LEU A 97 -14.20 -3.26 -2.14
N TYR A 98 -12.97 -3.05 -2.60
CA TYR A 98 -12.72 -2.33 -3.84
C TYR A 98 -13.04 -3.18 -5.07
N VAL A 99 -12.60 -4.45 -5.09
CA VAL A 99 -12.82 -5.37 -6.22
C VAL A 99 -14.22 -6.01 -6.19
N ASP A 100 -14.77 -6.29 -5.00
CA ASP A 100 -16.15 -6.74 -4.79
C ASP A 100 -16.87 -5.91 -3.72
N LYS A 101 -17.66 -4.94 -4.15
CA LYS A 101 -18.42 -4.06 -3.25
C LYS A 101 -19.51 -4.77 -2.43
N ASN A 102 -19.82 -6.03 -2.77
CA ASN A 102 -20.84 -6.83 -2.09
C ASN A 102 -20.23 -7.88 -1.15
N ALA A 103 -18.91 -7.94 -1.05
CA ALA A 103 -18.25 -8.85 -0.13
C ALA A 103 -18.73 -8.64 1.31
N THR A 104 -18.87 -9.74 2.05
CA THR A 104 -19.36 -9.74 3.43
C THR A 104 -18.39 -10.39 4.40
N ALA A 105 -17.26 -10.89 3.91
CA ALA A 105 -16.20 -11.43 4.74
C ALA A 105 -15.61 -10.35 5.65
N THR A 106 -15.41 -10.66 6.93
CA THR A 106 -14.85 -9.71 7.91
C THR A 106 -13.66 -10.25 8.68
N ALA A 107 -13.58 -11.58 8.88
CA ALA A 107 -12.44 -12.24 9.52
C ALA A 107 -11.29 -12.43 8.54
N THR A 108 -10.05 -12.39 9.02
CA THR A 108 -8.83 -12.47 8.21
C THR A 108 -8.86 -13.60 7.18
N ASP A 109 -9.07 -14.84 7.60
CA ASP A 109 -9.04 -16.01 6.71
C ASP A 109 -10.13 -15.96 5.62
N GLU A 110 -11.34 -15.48 6.00
CA GLU A 110 -12.46 -15.31 5.08
C GLU A 110 -12.20 -14.20 4.07
N VAL A 111 -11.63 -13.08 4.52
CA VAL A 111 -11.26 -11.95 3.67
C VAL A 111 -10.20 -12.34 2.66
N VAL A 112 -9.14 -13.03 3.10
CA VAL A 112 -8.04 -13.49 2.23
C VAL A 112 -8.56 -14.48 1.17
N ALA A 113 -9.39 -15.46 1.58
CA ALA A 113 -9.98 -16.41 0.66
C ALA A 113 -10.87 -15.72 -0.39
N ALA A 114 -11.76 -14.82 0.06
CA ALA A 114 -12.64 -14.08 -0.85
C ALA A 114 -11.87 -13.15 -1.79
N LEU A 115 -10.80 -12.52 -1.30
CA LEU A 115 -9.95 -11.65 -2.09
C LEU A 115 -9.23 -12.43 -3.19
N GLY A 116 -8.68 -13.61 -2.89
CA GLY A 116 -8.04 -14.47 -3.88
C GLY A 116 -8.96 -14.90 -5.03
N GLU A 117 -10.28 -15.01 -4.76
CA GLU A 117 -11.30 -15.32 -5.78
C GLU A 117 -11.78 -14.09 -6.56
N ALA A 118 -11.70 -12.89 -5.96
CA ALA A 118 -12.26 -11.66 -6.52
C ALA A 118 -11.26 -10.82 -7.32
N LEU A 119 -9.95 -11.07 -7.18
CA LEU A 119 -8.93 -10.32 -7.91
C LEU A 119 -9.07 -10.45 -9.42
N PRO A 120 -8.80 -9.38 -10.17
CA PRO A 120 -8.71 -9.45 -11.63
C PRO A 120 -7.63 -10.44 -12.10
N ASP A 121 -7.85 -11.04 -13.29
CA ASP A 121 -6.85 -11.89 -13.94
C ASP A 121 -5.51 -11.14 -14.07
N GLY A 122 -4.41 -11.83 -13.77
CA GLY A 122 -3.05 -11.27 -13.84
C GLY A 122 -2.58 -10.57 -12.57
N LEU A 123 -3.42 -10.47 -11.54
CA LEU A 123 -3.02 -9.99 -10.22
C LEU A 123 -3.13 -11.13 -9.19
N GLU A 124 -2.20 -11.14 -8.25
CA GLU A 124 -2.26 -12.04 -7.11
C GLU A 124 -1.82 -11.32 -5.82
N ILE A 125 -2.37 -11.77 -4.69
CA ILE A 125 -1.82 -11.46 -3.37
C ILE A 125 -0.89 -12.59 -2.94
N LEU A 126 0.16 -12.23 -2.21
CA LEU A 126 1.06 -13.21 -1.59
C LEU A 126 0.62 -13.48 -0.14
N GLU A 127 1.51 -14.04 0.69
CA GLU A 127 1.18 -14.29 2.09
C GLU A 127 0.93 -12.98 2.84
N THR A 128 -0.11 -12.96 3.66
CA THR A 128 -0.47 -11.81 4.50
C THR A 128 0.37 -11.75 5.76
N SER A 129 0.70 -10.55 6.21
CA SER A 129 1.33 -10.36 7.51
C SER A 129 0.32 -10.42 8.66
N GLU A 130 0.82 -10.57 9.90
CA GLU A 130 0.01 -10.34 11.11
C GLU A 130 -0.29 -8.85 11.31
N ALA A 131 0.49 -7.96 10.67
CA ALA A 131 0.31 -6.53 10.77
C ALA A 131 -1.04 -6.09 10.21
N GLU A 132 -1.79 -5.33 10.99
CA GLU A 132 -3.05 -4.71 10.59
C GLU A 132 -2.96 -3.18 10.70
N ASP A 133 -3.51 -2.49 9.71
CA ASP A 133 -3.86 -1.07 9.79
C ASP A 133 -5.27 -0.83 9.27
N LYS A 134 -6.18 -0.47 10.18
CA LYS A 134 -7.61 -0.30 9.90
C LYS A 134 -7.98 1.18 9.77
N ASP A 135 -8.92 1.46 8.86
CA ASP A 135 -9.73 2.65 9.03
C ASP A 135 -10.33 2.64 10.45
N SER A 136 -10.24 3.74 11.16
CA SER A 136 -10.86 3.85 12.48
C SER A 136 -11.54 5.20 12.68
N LEU A 137 -12.67 5.20 13.38
CA LEU A 137 -13.39 6.42 13.73
C LEU A 137 -12.96 6.87 15.12
N ASN A 138 -12.41 8.06 15.19
CA ASN A 138 -11.80 8.61 16.39
C ASN A 138 -12.52 9.88 16.82
N VAL A 139 -12.67 10.05 18.14
CA VAL A 139 -13.27 11.25 18.75
C VAL A 139 -12.36 11.78 19.85
N THR A 140 -12.55 13.04 20.24
CA THR A 140 -11.85 13.55 21.42
C THR A 140 -12.42 12.93 22.71
N PRO A 141 -11.63 12.83 23.79
CA PRO A 141 -12.11 12.37 25.11
C PRO A 141 -13.28 13.20 25.64
N GLU A 142 -13.27 14.50 25.37
CA GLU A 142 -14.34 15.43 25.76
C GLU A 142 -15.65 15.09 25.06
N PHE A 143 -15.61 14.88 23.72
CA PHE A 143 -16.79 14.48 22.94
C PHE A 143 -17.31 13.12 23.36
N SER A 144 -16.44 12.12 23.49
CA SER A 144 -16.81 10.79 23.97
C SER A 144 -17.55 10.86 25.32
N LYS A 145 -17.07 11.69 26.24
CA LYS A 145 -17.67 11.83 27.58
C LYS A 145 -18.98 12.63 27.54
N SER A 146 -19.06 13.74 26.80
CA SER A 146 -20.26 14.60 26.76
C SER A 146 -21.43 13.92 26.07
N GLU A 147 -21.18 13.24 24.95
CA GLU A 147 -22.21 12.56 24.14
C GLU A 147 -22.42 11.10 24.54
N GLY A 148 -21.55 10.56 25.42
CA GLY A 148 -21.62 9.16 25.85
C GLY A 148 -21.30 8.17 24.72
N VAL A 149 -20.40 8.56 23.80
CA VAL A 149 -20.03 7.79 22.61
C VAL A 149 -18.77 6.98 22.89
N LYS A 150 -18.85 5.65 22.73
CA LYS A 150 -17.74 4.69 22.86
C LYS A 150 -17.60 3.75 21.66
N SER A 151 -18.69 3.59 20.92
CA SER A 151 -18.73 2.73 19.73
C SER A 151 -19.30 3.50 18.54
N ILE A 152 -19.09 2.98 17.34
CA ILE A 152 -19.70 3.51 16.11
C ILE A 152 -21.23 3.51 16.23
N ALA A 153 -21.80 2.47 16.84
CA ALA A 153 -23.23 2.36 17.09
C ALA A 153 -23.79 3.54 17.92
N ASP A 154 -22.99 4.11 18.83
CA ASP A 154 -23.42 5.22 19.67
C ASP A 154 -23.57 6.53 18.89
N LEU A 155 -22.88 6.69 17.77
CA LEU A 155 -22.94 7.89 16.93
C LEU A 155 -24.36 8.17 16.40
N LYS A 156 -25.22 7.15 16.34
CA LYS A 156 -26.63 7.31 15.96
C LYS A 156 -27.41 8.27 16.86
N LYS A 157 -26.91 8.52 18.07
CA LYS A 157 -27.54 9.44 19.05
C LYS A 157 -27.16 10.90 18.82
N VAL A 158 -26.17 11.16 17.96
CA VAL A 158 -25.62 12.50 17.72
C VAL A 158 -26.30 13.13 16.53
N ASP A 159 -27.12 14.15 16.78
CA ASP A 159 -27.79 14.89 15.72
C ASP A 159 -26.82 15.73 14.90
N GLY A 160 -26.91 15.61 13.57
CA GLY A 160 -26.09 16.38 12.64
C GLY A 160 -24.59 16.11 12.75
N LEU A 161 -24.24 14.85 13.00
CA LEU A 161 -22.87 14.33 13.14
C LEU A 161 -21.94 14.86 12.06
N LYS A 162 -20.82 15.50 12.45
CA LYS A 162 -19.80 16.00 11.53
C LYS A 162 -18.65 15.00 11.46
N LEU A 163 -18.41 14.45 10.28
CA LEU A 163 -17.35 13.48 10.01
C LEU A 163 -16.29 14.07 9.09
N GLY A 164 -15.03 14.02 9.52
CA GLY A 164 -13.86 14.35 8.70
C GLY A 164 -13.16 13.09 8.21
N ALA A 165 -12.95 12.97 6.91
CA ALA A 165 -12.24 11.84 6.30
C ALA A 165 -11.77 12.18 4.88
N ASN A 166 -10.98 11.29 4.28
CA ASN A 166 -10.66 11.37 2.85
C ASN A 166 -11.93 11.38 1.98
N PRO A 167 -11.91 12.05 0.82
CA PRO A 167 -13.07 12.13 -0.07
C PRO A 167 -13.67 10.78 -0.41
N GLU A 168 -12.84 9.75 -0.60
CA GLU A 168 -13.23 8.40 -1.00
C GLU A 168 -14.07 7.70 0.07
N PHE A 169 -13.86 8.02 1.35
CA PHE A 169 -14.62 7.45 2.48
C PHE A 169 -16.13 7.72 2.36
N LYS A 170 -16.50 8.80 1.66
CA LYS A 170 -17.90 9.12 1.41
C LYS A 170 -18.64 8.07 0.59
N GLU A 171 -17.93 7.38 -0.30
CA GLU A 171 -18.51 6.43 -1.26
C GLU A 171 -18.16 4.96 -0.97
N ARG A 172 -17.16 4.70 -0.12
CA ARG A 172 -16.69 3.35 0.18
C ARG A 172 -17.69 2.57 1.02
N PRO A 173 -17.85 1.25 0.80
CA PRO A 173 -18.81 0.40 1.53
C PRO A 173 -18.64 0.44 3.05
N TYR A 174 -17.41 0.61 3.54
CA TYR A 174 -17.08 0.74 4.97
C TYR A 174 -17.02 2.19 5.47
N GLY A 175 -17.35 3.15 4.61
CA GLY A 175 -17.42 4.57 4.92
C GLY A 175 -18.84 5.03 5.30
N VAL A 176 -19.26 6.18 4.77
CA VAL A 176 -20.60 6.73 5.05
C VAL A 176 -21.72 5.74 4.68
N PRO A 177 -21.67 5.03 3.53
CA PRO A 177 -22.66 4.00 3.22
C PRO A 177 -22.68 2.85 4.25
N GLY A 178 -21.53 2.44 4.78
CA GLY A 178 -21.43 1.44 5.84
C GLY A 178 -22.06 1.92 7.14
N MET A 179 -21.80 3.15 7.54
CA MET A 179 -22.39 3.77 8.72
C MET A 179 -23.93 3.78 8.64
N GLU A 180 -24.49 4.06 7.48
CA GLU A 180 -25.93 3.98 7.25
C GLU A 180 -26.46 2.54 7.27
N LYS A 181 -25.85 1.65 6.49
CA LYS A 181 -26.31 0.28 6.28
C LYS A 181 -26.20 -0.57 7.55
N VAL A 182 -25.09 -0.48 8.28
CA VAL A 182 -24.76 -1.33 9.41
C VAL A 182 -25.33 -0.74 10.72
N TYR A 183 -25.12 0.55 10.93
CA TYR A 183 -25.47 1.22 12.18
C TYR A 183 -26.72 2.11 12.10
N GLY A 184 -27.24 2.36 10.90
CA GLY A 184 -28.39 3.24 10.68
C GLY A 184 -28.08 4.71 10.99
N ILE A 185 -26.86 5.15 10.77
CA ILE A 185 -26.41 6.55 10.95
C ILE A 185 -26.60 7.29 9.61
N THR A 186 -27.63 8.11 9.50
CA THR A 186 -28.07 8.73 8.23
C THR A 186 -27.81 10.23 8.13
N ASP A 187 -27.71 10.95 9.27
CA ASP A 187 -27.48 12.41 9.28
C ASP A 187 -26.01 12.73 9.50
N VAL A 188 -25.18 12.45 8.48
CA VAL A 188 -23.73 12.70 8.50
C VAL A 188 -23.39 13.93 7.64
N LYS A 189 -22.86 14.97 8.28
CA LYS A 189 -22.27 16.13 7.61
C LYS A 189 -20.80 15.82 7.30
N PHE A 190 -20.57 15.38 6.08
CA PHE A 190 -19.25 14.95 5.65
C PHE A 190 -18.36 16.14 5.26
N THR A 191 -17.13 16.15 5.78
CA THR A 191 -16.07 17.10 5.43
C THR A 191 -14.90 16.32 4.81
N ALA A 192 -14.66 16.55 3.51
CA ALA A 192 -13.54 15.95 2.81
C ALA A 192 -12.22 16.62 3.21
N ILE A 193 -11.25 15.81 3.68
CA ILE A 193 -9.90 16.25 4.04
C ILE A 193 -8.92 15.24 3.43
N SER A 194 -8.15 15.66 2.41
CA SER A 194 -7.28 14.78 1.62
C SER A 194 -5.88 14.70 2.23
N ASP A 195 -5.75 14.07 3.41
CA ASP A 195 -4.45 13.87 4.07
C ASP A 195 -4.32 12.51 4.78
N SER A 196 -5.16 11.56 4.40
CA SER A 196 -5.12 10.17 4.90
C SER A 196 -5.17 10.04 6.43
N GLY A 197 -6.04 10.85 7.08
CA GLY A 197 -6.14 10.88 8.54
C GLY A 197 -4.97 11.61 9.23
N GLY A 198 -4.24 12.41 8.48
CA GLY A 198 -3.04 13.11 8.91
C GLY A 198 -3.29 14.40 9.70
N PRO A 199 -2.32 15.34 9.68
CA PRO A 199 -2.34 16.54 10.53
C PRO A 199 -3.53 17.47 10.31
N ALA A 200 -4.05 17.59 9.08
CA ALA A 200 -5.20 18.45 8.80
C ALA A 200 -6.50 17.84 9.35
N THR A 201 -6.67 16.51 9.21
CA THR A 201 -7.78 15.76 9.78
C THR A 201 -7.75 15.82 11.31
N LEU A 202 -6.60 15.55 11.92
CA LEU A 202 -6.41 15.68 13.37
C LEU A 202 -6.75 17.10 13.86
N LYS A 203 -6.24 18.11 13.17
CA LYS A 203 -6.52 19.51 13.54
C LYS A 203 -8.00 19.84 13.44
N ALA A 204 -8.71 19.36 12.43
CA ALA A 204 -10.13 19.56 12.29
C ALA A 204 -10.92 18.95 13.46
N LEU A 205 -10.50 17.77 13.93
CA LEU A 205 -11.08 17.10 15.10
C LEU A 205 -10.81 17.89 16.39
N LEU A 206 -9.56 18.25 16.66
CA LEU A 206 -9.17 18.97 17.87
C LEU A 206 -9.76 20.38 17.94
N ASP A 207 -9.95 21.07 16.81
CA ASP A 207 -10.61 22.38 16.71
C ASP A 207 -12.16 22.28 16.83
N GLY A 208 -12.75 21.08 16.89
CA GLY A 208 -14.21 20.87 16.92
C GLY A 208 -14.92 21.22 15.60
N LYS A 209 -14.19 21.29 14.48
CA LYS A 209 -14.76 21.47 13.14
C LYS A 209 -15.50 20.22 12.68
N VAL A 210 -14.99 19.06 13.11
CA VAL A 210 -15.63 17.76 12.99
C VAL A 210 -15.74 17.11 14.36
N ASP A 211 -16.74 16.26 14.55
CA ASP A 211 -17.02 15.58 15.80
C ASP A 211 -16.32 14.21 15.83
N VAL A 212 -16.16 13.59 14.65
CA VAL A 212 -15.50 12.31 14.41
C VAL A 212 -14.53 12.47 13.25
N ALA A 213 -13.39 11.81 13.35
CA ALA A 213 -12.38 11.76 12.30
C ALA A 213 -12.02 10.30 11.94
N ASN A 214 -11.92 10.02 10.64
CA ASN A 214 -11.28 8.79 10.17
C ASN A 214 -9.77 9.00 10.22
N ILE A 215 -9.10 8.24 11.07
CA ILE A 215 -7.64 8.21 11.25
C ILE A 215 -7.25 6.74 11.32
N TYR A 216 -6.23 6.32 10.58
CA TYR A 216 -5.81 4.92 10.54
C TYR A 216 -5.26 4.44 11.89
N SER A 217 -5.53 3.19 12.24
CA SER A 217 -5.31 2.64 13.58
C SER A 217 -3.85 2.65 14.04
N THR A 218 -2.90 2.63 13.12
CA THR A 218 -1.46 2.69 13.39
C THR A 218 -0.90 4.12 13.44
N THR A 219 -1.78 5.15 13.30
CA THR A 219 -1.33 6.55 13.30
C THR A 219 -0.96 7.02 14.71
N PRO A 220 0.28 7.48 14.96
CA PRO A 220 0.76 7.86 16.30
C PRO A 220 -0.03 8.98 16.96
N SER A 221 -0.71 9.82 16.17
CA SER A 221 -1.50 10.94 16.65
C SER A 221 -2.68 10.51 17.54
N ILE A 222 -3.20 9.30 17.38
CA ILE A 222 -4.27 8.73 18.21
C ILE A 222 -3.80 8.69 19.67
N LEU A 223 -2.67 8.04 19.92
CA LEU A 223 -2.12 7.90 21.26
C LEU A 223 -1.61 9.24 21.80
N ALA A 224 -0.89 10.02 21.00
CA ALA A 224 -0.30 11.30 21.40
C ALA A 224 -1.37 12.32 21.86
N ASN A 225 -2.55 12.29 21.25
CA ASN A 225 -3.67 13.19 21.59
C ASN A 225 -4.73 12.50 22.46
N LYS A 226 -4.48 11.26 22.92
CA LYS A 226 -5.40 10.48 23.76
C LYS A 226 -6.80 10.35 23.14
N LEU A 227 -6.87 10.27 21.81
CA LEU A 227 -8.14 10.11 21.12
C LEU A 227 -8.82 8.80 21.55
N VAL A 228 -10.13 8.80 21.51
CA VAL A 228 -10.94 7.60 21.73
C VAL A 228 -11.27 7.00 20.38
N THR A 229 -10.64 5.86 20.05
CA THR A 229 -11.06 5.05 18.91
C THR A 229 -12.36 4.35 19.25
N LEU A 230 -13.36 4.52 18.41
CA LEU A 230 -14.69 3.93 18.62
C LEU A 230 -14.67 2.44 18.29
N GLU A 231 -15.28 1.64 19.18
CA GLU A 231 -15.47 0.21 18.93
C GLU A 231 -16.39 -0.02 17.72
N ASP A 232 -16.10 -1.05 16.94
CA ASP A 232 -16.87 -1.49 15.77
C ASP A 232 -17.47 -2.89 16.01
N PRO A 233 -18.53 -3.01 16.83
CA PRO A 233 -19.06 -4.29 17.26
C PRO A 233 -19.70 -5.14 16.14
N GLU A 234 -20.07 -4.52 15.03
CA GLU A 234 -20.67 -5.21 13.88
C GLU A 234 -19.64 -5.48 12.76
N ASN A 235 -18.34 -5.20 13.00
CA ASN A 235 -17.26 -5.37 12.04
C ASN A 235 -17.57 -4.73 10.67
N MET A 236 -18.07 -3.47 10.68
CA MET A 236 -18.26 -2.68 9.46
C MET A 236 -16.95 -2.53 8.69
N ILE A 237 -15.85 -2.44 9.45
CA ILE A 237 -14.49 -2.40 8.93
C ILE A 237 -13.88 -3.80 9.13
N ALA A 238 -13.72 -4.53 8.03
CA ALA A 238 -13.15 -5.89 8.03
C ALA A 238 -11.69 -5.92 8.48
N ALA A 239 -11.12 -7.11 8.62
CA ALA A 239 -9.68 -7.31 8.84
C ALA A 239 -8.85 -6.63 7.74
N GLN A 240 -7.75 -5.99 8.12
CA GLN A 240 -6.90 -5.16 7.25
C GLN A 240 -5.44 -5.56 7.37
N ASN A 241 -5.16 -6.82 7.12
CA ASN A 241 -3.79 -7.31 7.12
C ASN A 241 -3.01 -6.75 5.94
N VAL A 242 -1.78 -6.33 6.18
CA VAL A 242 -0.86 -5.92 5.12
C VAL A 242 -0.55 -7.12 4.23
N VAL A 243 -0.60 -6.91 2.92
CA VAL A 243 -0.39 -7.96 1.94
C VAL A 243 0.32 -7.41 0.70
N PRO A 244 1.33 -8.12 0.14
CA PRO A 244 1.86 -7.78 -1.17
C PRO A 244 0.83 -8.07 -2.26
N LEU A 245 0.46 -7.06 -3.05
CA LEU A 245 -0.33 -7.21 -4.28
C LEU A 245 0.59 -7.05 -5.46
N ILE A 246 0.68 -8.07 -6.31
CA ILE A 246 1.68 -8.16 -7.38
C ILE A 246 1.06 -8.60 -8.71
N ASN A 247 1.64 -8.14 -9.81
CA ASN A 247 1.39 -8.68 -11.14
C ASN A 247 1.94 -10.11 -11.21
N SER A 248 1.11 -11.09 -11.57
CA SER A 248 1.47 -12.52 -11.57
C SER A 248 2.64 -12.85 -12.50
N ASP A 249 2.83 -12.09 -13.57
CA ASP A 249 3.98 -12.25 -14.48
C ASP A 249 5.32 -11.86 -13.83
N LYS A 250 5.30 -11.14 -12.71
CA LYS A 250 6.46 -10.70 -11.94
C LYS A 250 6.70 -11.53 -10.67
N ALA A 251 5.76 -12.39 -10.31
CA ALA A 251 5.75 -13.15 -9.08
C ALA A 251 6.53 -14.48 -9.23
N SER A 252 7.84 -14.40 -9.55
CA SER A 252 8.72 -15.57 -9.54
C SER A 252 8.84 -16.17 -8.14
N ASP A 253 9.27 -17.42 -8.04
CA ASP A 253 9.47 -18.08 -6.74
C ASP A 253 10.42 -17.27 -5.85
N GLU A 254 11.52 -16.73 -6.41
CA GLU A 254 12.46 -15.84 -5.70
C GLU A 254 11.80 -14.58 -5.14
N VAL A 255 10.98 -13.91 -5.94
CA VAL A 255 10.21 -12.71 -5.51
C VAL A 255 9.23 -13.07 -4.41
N LYS A 256 8.51 -14.19 -4.54
CA LYS A 256 7.58 -14.69 -3.53
C LYS A 256 8.27 -15.01 -2.22
N ASP A 257 9.40 -15.69 -2.26
CA ASP A 257 10.16 -16.04 -1.06
C ASP A 257 10.59 -14.78 -0.28
N VAL A 258 11.09 -13.75 -0.97
CA VAL A 258 11.47 -12.47 -0.36
C VAL A 258 10.29 -11.78 0.30
N LEU A 259 9.20 -11.60 -0.45
CA LEU A 259 8.02 -10.85 0.04
C LEU A 259 7.28 -11.61 1.15
N ASN A 260 7.18 -12.94 1.06
CA ASN A 260 6.59 -13.76 2.11
C ASN A 260 7.45 -13.76 3.38
N GLY A 261 8.79 -13.70 3.24
CA GLY A 261 9.69 -13.50 4.36
C GLY A 261 9.42 -12.19 5.12
N ILE A 262 9.13 -11.11 4.39
CA ILE A 262 8.72 -9.83 5.00
C ILE A 262 7.38 -9.99 5.70
N SER A 263 6.38 -10.59 5.03
CA SER A 263 5.05 -10.80 5.61
C SER A 263 5.09 -11.60 6.92
N ALA A 264 5.98 -12.58 7.01
CA ALA A 264 6.15 -13.41 8.22
C ALA A 264 6.69 -12.65 9.43
N GLU A 265 7.44 -11.55 9.22
CA GLU A 265 8.10 -10.77 10.26
C GLU A 265 7.41 -9.44 10.60
N LEU A 266 6.53 -8.95 9.71
CA LEU A 266 5.89 -7.65 9.88
C LEU A 266 4.69 -7.76 10.83
N THR A 267 4.72 -6.97 11.90
CA THR A 267 3.69 -6.93 12.95
C THR A 267 3.04 -5.54 13.06
N THR A 268 1.87 -5.47 13.69
CA THR A 268 1.22 -4.18 13.98
C THR A 268 2.09 -3.30 14.88
N GLU A 269 2.88 -3.89 15.79
CA GLU A 269 3.81 -3.14 16.64
C GLU A 269 4.93 -2.51 15.80
N ASP A 270 5.44 -3.22 14.79
CA ASP A 270 6.40 -2.66 13.83
C ASP A 270 5.81 -1.45 13.10
N LEU A 271 4.56 -1.53 12.62
CA LEU A 271 3.89 -0.40 11.95
C LEU A 271 3.75 0.82 12.87
N LEU A 272 3.35 0.62 14.12
CA LEU A 272 3.25 1.68 15.12
C LEU A 272 4.61 2.35 15.39
N ASP A 273 5.68 1.57 15.52
CA ASP A 273 7.03 2.07 15.73
C ASP A 273 7.56 2.85 14.51
N LEU A 274 7.43 2.27 13.32
CA LEU A 274 7.83 2.90 12.05
C LEU A 274 7.10 4.22 11.82
N ASN A 275 5.77 4.23 12.00
CA ASN A 275 4.96 5.44 11.87
C ASN A 275 5.34 6.49 12.93
N SER A 276 5.63 6.06 14.16
CA SER A 276 6.04 6.97 15.23
C SER A 276 7.37 7.66 14.90
N LYS A 277 8.35 6.95 14.36
CA LYS A 277 9.63 7.50 13.94
C LYS A 277 9.50 8.40 12.69
N ASN A 278 8.62 8.04 11.76
CA ASN A 278 8.40 8.83 10.54
C ASN A 278 7.61 10.12 10.80
N GLN A 279 6.50 10.02 11.54
CA GLN A 279 5.56 11.13 11.73
C GLN A 279 5.81 11.93 13.01
N GLY A 280 6.67 11.41 13.91
CA GLY A 280 7.07 12.07 15.15
C GLY A 280 8.09 13.20 14.95
N ASP A 281 8.77 13.58 16.04
CA ASP A 281 9.72 14.68 16.03
C ASP A 281 10.97 14.39 15.17
N ASP A 282 11.39 13.14 15.09
CA ASP A 282 12.59 12.70 14.37
C ASP A 282 12.43 12.76 12.85
N LYS A 283 11.22 12.59 12.32
CA LYS A 283 10.87 12.63 10.89
C LYS A 283 11.81 11.80 10.01
N VAL A 284 12.08 10.57 10.45
CA VAL A 284 12.98 9.67 9.75
C VAL A 284 12.39 9.31 8.38
N ALA A 285 13.21 9.35 7.34
CA ALA A 285 12.75 9.08 5.98
C ALA A 285 12.31 7.61 5.81
N PRO A 286 11.26 7.32 4.99
CA PRO A 286 10.78 5.96 4.73
C PRO A 286 11.88 4.98 4.34
N ALA A 287 12.77 5.36 3.43
CA ALA A 287 13.87 4.51 2.99
C ALA A 287 14.88 4.17 4.10
N GLU A 288 15.11 5.07 5.05
CA GLU A 288 16.00 4.83 6.19
C GLU A 288 15.34 3.88 7.19
N LEU A 289 14.05 4.07 7.46
CA LEU A 289 13.25 3.18 8.31
C LEU A 289 13.19 1.75 7.75
N ALA A 290 12.95 1.64 6.45
CA ALA A 290 12.91 0.35 5.76
C ALA A 290 14.24 -0.39 5.92
N LYS A 291 15.36 0.29 5.66
CA LYS A 291 16.71 -0.28 5.81
C LYS A 291 16.97 -0.76 7.25
N GLN A 292 16.63 0.07 8.24
CA GLN A 292 16.82 -0.27 9.64
C GLN A 292 15.99 -1.49 10.03
N TRP A 293 14.70 -1.50 9.66
CA TRP A 293 13.79 -2.60 9.98
C TRP A 293 14.27 -3.92 9.35
N LEU A 294 14.64 -3.92 8.07
CA LEU A 294 15.16 -5.10 7.38
C LEU A 294 16.43 -5.65 8.06
N THR A 295 17.34 -4.75 8.45
CA THR A 295 18.57 -5.14 9.16
C THR A 295 18.25 -5.71 10.55
N ASP A 296 17.35 -5.09 11.30
CA ASP A 296 16.96 -5.54 12.64
C ASP A 296 16.26 -6.91 12.62
N LYS A 297 15.50 -7.19 11.55
CA LYS A 297 14.87 -8.50 11.33
C LYS A 297 15.80 -9.54 10.70
N GLY A 298 16.99 -9.14 10.23
CA GLY A 298 17.96 -10.04 9.60
C GLY A 298 17.53 -10.51 8.21
N LEU A 299 16.76 -9.68 7.50
CA LEU A 299 16.26 -9.96 6.15
C LEU A 299 17.19 -9.41 5.06
N VAL A 300 18.18 -8.59 5.43
CA VAL A 300 19.23 -8.08 4.55
C VAL A 300 20.56 -7.98 5.29
#